data_b076245abb9de531818fcc113f197028
#
_entry.id   b076245abb9de531818fcc113f197028
#
_cell.length_a   1.000
_cell.length_b   1.000
_cell.length_c   1.000
_cell.angle_alpha   90.00
_cell.angle_beta   90.00
_cell.angle_gamma   90.00
#
_symmetry.space_group_name_H-M   'P 1'
#
loop_
_entity.id
_entity.type
_entity.pdbx_description
1 polymer ?
#
loop_
_entity_poly.entity_id
_entity_poly.type
_entity_poly.pdbx_seq_one_letter_code
_entity_poly.pdbx_strand_id
1 'polypeptide(L)'
;MHFELTLPAALANAASTWPGKPAIVEQSSVITFGELNTRARQMAKAFIGNGLESGDRFAIWAPNSSIWQIAALAGQLAGCVLVPLNTRYKSSEANDILTRSGCKAIFYADSFLGNDYRAMLGDSNIPHIIDINRTEDWVKKSVSEQTLQERIKTITPDSIADVLYTSGTTGA
;
A
#
# COMPACT_ATOMS: atom_id res chain seq x y z
N MET A 1 -3.71 8.65 -28.27
CA MET A 1 -3.05 7.77 -27.31
C MET A 1 -4.12 7.43 -26.26
N HIS A 2 -4.69 6.21 -26.30
CA HIS A 2 -5.67 5.77 -25.29
C HIS A 2 -4.92 5.51 -23.99
N PHE A 3 -5.15 6.33 -23.00
CA PHE A 3 -4.65 6.12 -21.63
C PHE A 3 -5.54 5.05 -20.98
N GLU A 4 -4.96 3.94 -20.60
CA GLU A 4 -5.62 3.06 -19.64
C GLU A 4 -5.68 3.79 -18.30
N LEU A 5 -6.90 4.05 -17.83
CA LEU A 5 -7.16 4.78 -16.58
C LEU A 5 -6.95 3.87 -15.37
N THR A 6 -5.71 3.38 -15.20
CA THR A 6 -5.31 2.57 -14.04
C THR A 6 -4.15 3.25 -13.30
N LEU A 7 -4.04 3.02 -11.99
CA LEU A 7 -2.93 3.57 -11.20
C LEU A 7 -1.55 3.08 -11.70
N PRO A 8 -1.36 1.81 -12.09
CA PRO A 8 -0.12 1.35 -12.71
C PRO A 8 0.23 2.11 -13.99
N ALA A 9 -0.74 2.31 -14.88
CA ALA A 9 -0.52 3.03 -16.13
C ALA A 9 -0.20 4.52 -15.88
N ALA A 10 -0.90 5.15 -14.95
CA ALA A 10 -0.67 6.55 -14.57
C ALA A 10 0.75 6.75 -14.02
N LEU A 11 1.19 5.88 -13.10
CA LEU A 11 2.54 5.95 -12.53
C LEU A 11 3.62 5.70 -13.59
N ALA A 12 3.45 4.69 -14.44
CA ALA A 12 4.39 4.37 -15.51
C ALA A 12 4.51 5.54 -16.51
N ASN A 13 3.38 6.14 -16.88
CA ASN A 13 3.38 7.31 -17.76
C ASN A 13 4.06 8.52 -17.13
N ALA A 14 3.78 8.83 -15.88
CA ALA A 14 4.45 9.95 -15.17
C ALA A 14 5.96 9.72 -15.09
N ALA A 15 6.39 8.50 -14.77
CA ALA A 15 7.79 8.13 -14.69
C ALA A 15 8.52 8.19 -16.05
N SER A 16 7.84 7.85 -17.14
CA SER A 16 8.43 7.93 -18.48
C SER A 16 8.46 9.36 -19.03
N THR A 17 7.42 10.16 -18.75
CA THR A 17 7.29 11.52 -19.27
C THR A 17 8.13 12.52 -18.48
N TRP A 18 8.21 12.34 -17.16
CA TRP A 18 8.88 13.29 -16.25
C TRP A 18 9.79 12.59 -15.23
N PRO A 19 10.74 11.74 -15.64
CA PRO A 19 11.51 10.89 -14.72
C PRO A 19 12.21 11.67 -13.62
N GLY A 20 12.73 12.85 -13.93
CA GLY A 20 13.48 13.70 -13.00
C GLY A 20 12.64 14.74 -12.24
N LYS A 21 11.32 14.86 -12.52
CA LYS A 21 10.49 15.81 -11.78
C LYS A 21 10.16 15.29 -10.38
N PRO A 22 10.07 16.17 -9.38
CA PRO A 22 9.58 15.82 -8.05
C PRO A 22 8.17 15.21 -8.11
N ALA A 23 8.01 14.03 -7.50
CA ALA A 23 6.74 13.37 -7.27
C ALA A 23 6.29 13.52 -5.81
N ILE A 24 7.23 13.39 -4.87
CA ILE A 24 6.99 13.56 -3.44
C ILE A 24 8.07 14.48 -2.89
N VAL A 25 7.65 15.49 -2.12
CA VAL A 25 8.54 16.44 -1.45
C VAL A 25 8.26 16.37 0.05
N GLU A 26 9.25 15.97 0.81
CA GLU A 26 9.26 15.97 2.28
C GLU A 26 10.31 16.99 2.77
N GLN A 27 10.30 17.32 4.07
CA GLN A 27 11.17 18.38 4.63
C GLN A 27 12.66 18.20 4.29
N SER A 28 13.15 16.96 4.20
CA SER A 28 14.56 16.63 3.99
C SER A 28 14.84 15.78 2.76
N SER A 29 13.82 15.42 1.99
CA SER A 29 13.97 14.53 0.83
C SER A 29 13.01 14.85 -0.30
N VAL A 30 13.47 14.58 -1.50
CA VAL A 30 12.67 14.67 -2.73
C VAL A 30 12.76 13.32 -3.43
N ILE A 31 11.62 12.74 -3.78
CA ILE A 31 11.54 11.53 -4.61
C ILE A 31 10.98 11.95 -5.97
N THR A 32 11.70 11.62 -7.04
CA THR A 32 11.26 11.87 -8.40
C THR A 32 10.26 10.82 -8.87
N PHE A 33 9.52 11.08 -9.97
CA PHE A 33 8.62 10.08 -10.55
C PHE A 33 9.34 8.80 -10.97
N GLY A 34 10.56 8.89 -11.51
CA GLY A 34 11.37 7.73 -11.85
C GLY A 34 11.73 6.88 -10.63
N GLU A 35 12.16 7.52 -9.54
CA GLU A 35 12.47 6.84 -8.29
C GLU A 35 11.24 6.26 -7.63
N LEU A 36 10.11 6.99 -7.60
CA LEU A 36 8.85 6.51 -7.06
C LEU A 36 8.38 5.24 -7.77
N ASN A 37 8.39 5.26 -9.10
CA ASN A 37 8.04 4.07 -9.89
C ASN A 37 8.97 2.90 -9.59
N THR A 38 10.29 3.13 -9.52
CA THR A 38 11.28 2.08 -9.23
C THR A 38 11.03 1.46 -7.86
N ARG A 39 10.86 2.27 -6.82
CA ARG A 39 10.63 1.82 -5.44
C ARG A 39 9.28 1.11 -5.29
N ALA A 40 8.22 1.66 -5.88
CA ALA A 40 6.90 1.03 -5.86
C ALA A 40 6.90 -0.33 -6.56
N ARG A 41 7.55 -0.47 -7.72
CA ARG A 41 7.70 -1.75 -8.42
C ARG A 41 8.50 -2.77 -7.62
N GLN A 42 9.60 -2.34 -7.00
CA GLN A 42 10.40 -3.22 -6.15
C GLN A 42 9.56 -3.77 -4.99
N MET A 43 8.78 -2.92 -4.33
CA MET A 43 7.91 -3.33 -3.23
C MET A 43 6.70 -4.14 -3.72
N ALA A 44 6.15 -3.86 -4.90
CA ALA A 44 5.06 -4.63 -5.50
C ALA A 44 5.45 -6.10 -5.76
N LYS A 45 6.69 -6.34 -6.19
CA LYS A 45 7.22 -7.70 -6.34
C LYS A 45 7.23 -8.47 -5.01
N ALA A 46 7.43 -7.77 -3.90
CA ALA A 46 7.35 -8.39 -2.57
C ALA A 46 5.92 -8.72 -2.15
N PHE A 47 4.92 -7.92 -2.50
CA PHE A 47 3.51 -8.27 -2.28
C PHE A 47 3.19 -9.64 -2.90
N ILE A 48 3.52 -9.81 -4.17
CA ILE A 48 3.30 -11.08 -4.89
C ILE A 48 4.15 -12.21 -4.29
N GLY A 49 5.42 -11.95 -3.99
CA GLY A 49 6.36 -12.94 -3.43
C GLY A 49 6.00 -13.42 -2.02
N ASN A 50 5.26 -12.61 -1.26
CA ASN A 50 4.70 -13.01 0.03
C ASN A 50 3.29 -13.63 -0.09
N GLY A 51 2.82 -13.92 -1.30
CA GLY A 51 1.62 -14.69 -1.56
C GLY A 51 0.32 -13.86 -1.62
N LEU A 52 0.40 -12.54 -1.76
CA LEU A 52 -0.82 -11.76 -2.01
C LEU A 52 -1.23 -11.89 -3.47
N GLU A 53 -2.53 -12.09 -3.67
CA GLU A 53 -3.14 -12.23 -4.98
C GLU A 53 -3.93 -10.98 -5.38
N SER A 54 -4.32 -10.92 -6.65
CA SER A 54 -5.15 -9.82 -7.16
C SER A 54 -6.49 -9.77 -6.41
N GLY A 55 -6.87 -8.60 -5.92
CA GLY A 55 -8.07 -8.39 -5.10
C GLY A 55 -7.88 -8.64 -3.60
N ASP A 56 -6.73 -9.16 -3.16
CA ASP A 56 -6.42 -9.26 -1.75
C ASP A 56 -6.30 -7.86 -1.12
N ARG A 57 -6.82 -7.71 0.09
CA ARG A 57 -6.79 -6.45 0.80
C ARG A 57 -5.56 -6.33 1.69
N PHE A 58 -4.98 -5.15 1.69
CA PHE A 58 -3.91 -4.78 2.62
C PHE A 58 -4.22 -3.44 3.25
N ALA A 59 -3.83 -3.26 4.49
CA ALA A 59 -4.04 -2.02 5.22
C ALA A 59 -2.74 -1.24 5.37
N ILE A 60 -2.87 0.09 5.49
CA ILE A 60 -1.79 0.96 5.95
C ILE A 60 -2.31 1.77 7.14
N TRP A 61 -1.65 1.62 8.29
CA TRP A 61 -1.93 2.36 9.51
C TRP A 61 -0.70 3.15 9.96
N ALA A 62 -0.48 4.22 9.27
CA ALA A 62 0.70 5.07 9.42
C ALA A 62 0.40 6.52 9.01
N PRO A 63 1.16 7.51 9.48
CA PRO A 63 1.06 8.88 9.00
C PRO A 63 1.50 8.98 7.53
N ASN A 64 0.99 10.00 6.85
CA ASN A 64 1.38 10.30 5.47
C ASN A 64 2.89 10.52 5.38
N SER A 65 3.52 9.81 4.48
CA SER A 65 4.97 9.86 4.22
C SER A 65 5.28 9.29 2.84
N SER A 66 6.50 9.46 2.39
CA SER A 66 6.96 8.87 1.12
C SER A 66 6.86 7.34 1.13
N ILE A 67 7.20 6.69 2.23
CA ILE A 67 7.07 5.23 2.34
C ILE A 67 5.61 4.78 2.35
N TRP A 68 4.69 5.58 2.92
CA TRP A 68 3.26 5.34 2.84
C TRP A 68 2.78 5.32 1.38
N GLN A 69 3.18 6.33 0.59
CA GLN A 69 2.84 6.43 -0.84
C GLN A 69 3.44 5.28 -1.65
N ILE A 70 4.69 4.91 -1.36
CA ILE A 70 5.35 3.77 -2.03
C ILE A 70 4.61 2.48 -1.71
N ALA A 71 4.24 2.22 -0.45
CA ALA A 71 3.52 1.01 -0.05
C ALA A 71 2.11 0.95 -0.68
N ALA A 72 1.38 2.08 -0.71
CA ALA A 72 0.07 2.17 -1.35
C ALA A 72 0.15 1.84 -2.86
N LEU A 73 1.03 2.52 -3.59
CA LEU A 73 1.23 2.27 -5.02
C LEU A 73 1.75 0.86 -5.29
N ALA A 74 2.61 0.32 -4.43
CA ALA A 74 3.13 -1.04 -4.58
C ALA A 74 2.03 -2.09 -4.48
N GLY A 75 1.14 -1.98 -3.48
CA GLY A 75 0.00 -2.88 -3.36
C GLY A 75 -0.93 -2.79 -4.58
N GLN A 76 -1.21 -1.58 -5.06
CA GLN A 76 -2.03 -1.35 -6.25
C GLN A 76 -1.37 -1.88 -7.54
N LEU A 77 -0.03 -1.75 -7.68
CA LEU A 77 0.73 -2.38 -8.77
C LEU A 77 0.67 -3.92 -8.71
N ALA A 78 0.58 -4.49 -7.51
CA ALA A 78 0.39 -5.92 -7.30
C ALA A 78 -1.07 -6.38 -7.49
N GLY A 79 -2.00 -5.47 -7.84
CA GLY A 79 -3.42 -5.75 -7.99
C GLY A 79 -4.17 -5.91 -6.67
N CYS A 80 -3.55 -5.53 -5.55
CA CYS A 80 -4.17 -5.56 -4.24
C CYS A 80 -5.00 -4.31 -3.97
N VAL A 81 -5.93 -4.41 -3.03
CA VAL A 81 -6.87 -3.35 -2.65
C VAL A 81 -6.40 -2.70 -1.36
N LEU A 82 -6.18 -1.40 -1.38
CA LEU A 82 -5.76 -0.63 -0.20
C LEU A 82 -6.93 -0.38 0.75
N VAL A 83 -6.70 -0.59 2.04
CA VAL A 83 -7.58 -0.20 3.15
C VAL A 83 -6.81 0.78 4.05
N PRO A 84 -6.88 2.09 3.81
CA PRO A 84 -6.19 3.05 4.65
C PRO A 84 -6.90 3.21 5.99
N LEU A 85 -6.13 3.15 7.09
CA LEU A 85 -6.64 3.37 8.44
C LEU A 85 -6.26 4.77 8.94
N ASN A 86 -7.24 5.46 9.53
CA ASN A 86 -6.97 6.74 10.17
C ASN A 86 -6.06 6.55 11.38
N THR A 87 -4.99 7.34 11.47
CA THR A 87 -4.03 7.30 12.59
C THR A 87 -4.65 7.66 13.94
N ARG A 88 -5.86 8.22 13.98
CA ARG A 88 -6.60 8.55 15.20
C ARG A 88 -7.54 7.43 15.65
N TYR A 89 -7.69 6.36 14.90
CA TYR A 89 -8.52 5.22 15.32
C TYR A 89 -7.96 4.59 16.58
N LYS A 90 -8.87 4.19 17.47
CA LYS A 90 -8.56 3.36 18.62
C LYS A 90 -8.37 1.90 18.18
N SER A 91 -7.76 1.10 19.05
CA SER A 91 -7.54 -0.32 18.80
C SER A 91 -8.80 -1.07 18.34
N SER A 92 -9.94 -0.83 19.00
CA SER A 92 -11.21 -1.48 18.65
C SER A 92 -11.72 -1.11 17.26
N GLU A 93 -11.61 0.17 16.87
CA GLU A 93 -12.06 0.65 15.56
C GLU A 93 -11.19 0.08 14.44
N ALA A 94 -9.86 0.13 14.62
CA ALA A 94 -8.92 -0.40 13.65
C ALA A 94 -9.08 -1.93 13.48
N ASN A 95 -9.19 -2.68 14.57
CA ASN A 95 -9.36 -4.13 14.51
C ASN A 95 -10.72 -4.56 13.94
N ASP A 96 -11.81 -3.78 14.16
CA ASP A 96 -13.09 -4.02 13.49
C ASP A 96 -12.96 -3.86 11.96
N ILE A 97 -12.34 -2.77 11.50
CA ILE A 97 -12.10 -2.55 10.07
C ILE A 97 -11.24 -3.65 9.47
N LEU A 98 -10.13 -4.02 10.13
CA LEU A 98 -9.23 -5.07 9.67
C LEU A 98 -9.92 -6.43 9.56
N THR A 99 -10.76 -6.76 10.53
CA THR A 99 -11.55 -8.00 10.53
C THR A 99 -12.58 -8.00 9.41
N ARG A 100 -13.37 -6.94 9.30
CA ARG A 100 -14.43 -6.82 8.28
C ARG A 100 -13.88 -6.73 6.87
N SER A 101 -12.74 -6.07 6.68
CA SER A 101 -12.07 -5.97 5.39
C SER A 101 -11.39 -7.29 4.99
N GLY A 102 -11.03 -8.14 5.94
CA GLY A 102 -10.28 -9.38 5.67
C GLY A 102 -8.90 -9.11 5.09
N CYS A 103 -8.20 -8.09 5.60
CA CYS A 103 -6.85 -7.76 5.15
C CYS A 103 -5.88 -8.92 5.37
N LYS A 104 -5.07 -9.22 4.35
CA LYS A 104 -4.00 -10.22 4.42
C LYS A 104 -2.66 -9.64 4.86
N ALA A 105 -2.49 -8.33 4.75
CA ALA A 105 -1.30 -7.62 5.20
C ALA A 105 -1.68 -6.29 5.85
N ILE A 106 -0.87 -5.84 6.79
CA ILE A 106 -0.92 -4.49 7.34
C ILE A 106 0.49 -3.92 7.46
N PHE A 107 0.65 -2.70 6.95
CA PHE A 107 1.83 -1.88 7.16
C PHE A 107 1.48 -0.84 8.23
N TYR A 108 2.17 -0.88 9.36
CA TYR A 108 1.92 0.03 10.49
C TYR A 108 3.14 0.88 10.80
N ALA A 109 2.93 2.07 11.34
CA ALA A 109 4.01 2.84 11.97
C ALA A 109 4.28 2.29 13.36
N ASP A 110 5.56 2.20 13.77
CA ASP A 110 5.93 1.73 15.12
C ASP A 110 5.26 2.61 16.18
N SER A 111 5.42 3.94 16.04
CA SER A 111 4.76 4.90 16.93
C SER A 111 4.41 6.20 16.21
N PHE A 112 3.27 6.80 16.58
CA PHE A 112 2.86 8.11 16.11
C PHE A 112 1.83 8.74 17.06
N LEU A 113 1.97 10.04 17.39
CA LEU A 113 1.10 10.77 18.30
C LEU A 113 0.94 10.08 19.68
N GLY A 114 1.99 9.43 20.18
CA GLY A 114 1.99 8.73 21.46
C GLY A 114 1.31 7.36 21.44
N ASN A 115 0.86 6.87 20.30
CA ASN A 115 0.28 5.54 20.12
C ASN A 115 1.35 4.54 19.69
N ASP A 116 1.32 3.35 20.28
CA ASP A 116 2.04 2.15 19.84
C ASP A 116 1.08 1.31 18.99
N TYR A 117 1.16 1.46 17.66
CA TYR A 117 0.24 0.76 16.75
C TYR A 117 0.46 -0.76 16.77
N ARG A 118 1.68 -1.24 17.05
CA ARG A 118 1.93 -2.68 17.17
C ARG A 118 1.19 -3.27 18.35
N ALA A 119 1.25 -2.61 19.50
CA ALA A 119 0.48 -3.04 20.67
C ALA A 119 -1.03 -2.92 20.44
N MET A 120 -1.48 -1.89 19.75
CA MET A 120 -2.90 -1.69 19.42
C MET A 120 -3.47 -2.75 18.48
N LEU A 121 -2.66 -3.39 17.63
CA LEU A 121 -3.07 -4.52 16.78
C LEU A 121 -3.29 -5.79 17.62
N GLY A 122 -2.63 -5.94 18.78
CA GLY A 122 -2.78 -7.09 19.66
C GLY A 122 -2.53 -8.42 18.93
N ASP A 123 -3.39 -9.40 19.22
CA ASP A 123 -3.35 -10.76 18.63
C ASP A 123 -4.15 -10.86 17.32
N SER A 124 -4.09 -9.83 16.48
CA SER A 124 -4.78 -9.86 15.19
C SER A 124 -4.29 -11.04 14.33
N ASN A 125 -5.25 -11.73 13.69
CA ASN A 125 -4.98 -12.89 12.82
C ASN A 125 -4.55 -12.50 11.39
N ILE A 126 -3.98 -11.30 11.20
CA ILE A 126 -3.50 -10.86 9.89
C ILE A 126 -2.23 -11.62 9.55
N PRO A 127 -2.14 -12.31 8.40
CA PRO A 127 -0.99 -13.12 8.03
C PRO A 127 0.34 -12.37 8.00
N HIS A 128 0.30 -11.10 7.60
CA HIS A 128 1.50 -10.27 7.47
C HIS A 128 1.33 -8.95 8.22
N ILE A 129 2.11 -8.76 9.27
CA ILE A 129 2.16 -7.53 10.08
C ILE A 129 3.55 -6.91 9.92
N ILE A 130 3.64 -5.78 9.23
CA ILE A 130 4.90 -5.19 8.77
C ILE A 130 5.06 -3.78 9.33
N ASP A 131 6.17 -3.50 10.01
CA ASP A 131 6.58 -2.13 10.29
C ASP A 131 6.92 -1.44 8.95
N ILE A 132 6.21 -0.37 8.64
CA ILE A 132 6.35 0.33 7.35
C ILE A 132 7.76 0.91 7.14
N ASN A 133 8.50 1.17 8.22
CA ASN A 133 9.86 1.68 8.17
C ASN A 133 10.92 0.58 8.17
N ARG A 134 10.53 -0.70 8.31
CA ARG A 134 11.41 -1.88 8.39
C ARG A 134 10.92 -2.97 7.45
N THR A 135 11.00 -2.69 6.15
CA THR A 135 10.47 -3.59 5.12
C THR A 135 11.52 -4.53 4.51
N GLU A 136 12.75 -4.57 5.06
CA GLU A 136 13.87 -5.31 4.48
C GLU A 136 13.57 -6.81 4.37
N ASP A 137 12.98 -7.41 5.41
CA ASP A 137 12.61 -8.83 5.38
C ASP A 137 11.43 -9.11 4.46
N TRP A 138 10.50 -8.17 4.36
CA TRP A 138 9.37 -8.25 3.44
C TRP A 138 9.82 -8.29 2.00
N VAL A 139 10.75 -7.42 1.60
CA VAL A 139 11.22 -7.30 0.21
C VAL A 139 12.16 -8.44 -0.22
N LYS A 140 12.70 -9.24 0.71
CA LYS A 140 13.50 -10.42 0.36
C LYS A 140 12.73 -11.47 -0.44
N LYS A 141 11.43 -11.60 -0.23
CA LYS A 141 10.55 -12.52 -0.96
C LYS A 141 9.96 -11.86 -2.20
N SER A 142 10.79 -11.45 -3.12
CA SER A 142 10.37 -10.77 -4.34
C SER A 142 10.32 -11.71 -5.53
N VAL A 143 9.28 -11.53 -6.37
CA VAL A 143 9.18 -12.20 -7.67
C VAL A 143 9.98 -11.48 -8.76
N SER A 144 10.03 -12.08 -9.94
CA SER A 144 10.68 -11.48 -11.13
C SER A 144 9.90 -10.24 -11.63
N GLU A 145 10.58 -9.43 -12.41
CA GLU A 145 9.96 -8.29 -13.11
C GLU A 145 8.88 -8.77 -14.10
N GLN A 146 9.11 -9.89 -14.78
CA GLN A 146 8.15 -10.47 -15.70
C GLN A 146 6.86 -10.86 -14.98
N THR A 147 6.94 -11.50 -13.81
CA THR A 147 5.76 -11.86 -12.98
C THR A 147 4.96 -10.62 -12.56
N LEU A 148 5.65 -9.53 -12.18
CA LEU A 148 4.99 -8.28 -11.88
C LEU A 148 4.28 -7.70 -13.12
N GLN A 149 4.92 -7.72 -14.29
CA GLN A 149 4.29 -7.23 -15.53
C GLN A 149 3.05 -8.05 -15.90
N GLU A 150 3.09 -9.36 -15.75
CA GLU A 150 1.93 -10.23 -15.98
C GLU A 150 0.78 -9.86 -15.03
N ARG A 151 1.06 -9.61 -13.75
CA ARG A 151 0.08 -9.16 -12.78
C ARG A 151 -0.50 -7.78 -13.14
N ILE A 152 0.32 -6.82 -13.51
CA ILE A 152 -0.13 -5.47 -13.92
C ILE A 152 -1.10 -5.54 -15.10
N LYS A 153 -0.88 -6.42 -16.07
CA LYS A 153 -1.76 -6.59 -17.23
C LYS A 153 -3.16 -7.08 -16.86
N THR A 154 -3.36 -7.66 -15.69
CA THR A 154 -4.69 -8.08 -15.23
C THR A 154 -5.51 -6.95 -14.58
N ILE A 155 -4.87 -5.80 -14.31
CA ILE A 155 -5.52 -4.67 -13.66
C ILE A 155 -6.23 -3.83 -14.73
N THR A 156 -7.51 -3.62 -14.57
CA THR A 156 -8.37 -2.86 -15.48
C THR A 156 -8.91 -1.59 -14.79
N PRO A 157 -9.50 -0.64 -15.53
CA PRO A 157 -10.17 0.51 -14.95
C PRO A 157 -11.30 0.16 -13.95
N ASP A 158 -11.89 -1.04 -14.08
CA ASP A 158 -12.94 -1.54 -13.17
C ASP A 158 -12.38 -2.26 -11.93
N SER A 159 -11.07 -2.44 -11.86
CA SER A 159 -10.43 -3.04 -10.67
C SER A 159 -10.55 -2.12 -9.47
N ILE A 160 -10.95 -2.68 -8.32
CA ILE A 160 -11.02 -1.92 -7.07
C ILE A 160 -9.59 -1.57 -6.62
N ALA A 161 -9.31 -0.28 -6.44
CA ALA A 161 -8.02 0.19 -5.95
C ALA A 161 -8.01 0.36 -4.43
N ASP A 162 -9.08 0.93 -3.87
CA ASP A 162 -9.17 1.30 -2.45
C ASP A 162 -10.54 0.98 -1.88
N VAL A 163 -10.59 0.66 -0.58
CA VAL A 163 -11.83 0.56 0.22
C VAL A 163 -11.70 1.49 1.42
N LEU A 164 -12.51 2.54 1.42
CA LEU A 164 -12.54 3.53 2.50
C LEU A 164 -13.66 3.22 3.48
N TYR A 165 -13.30 3.10 4.75
CA TYR A 165 -14.27 3.00 5.85
C TYR A 165 -14.53 4.39 6.42
N THR A 166 -15.77 4.83 6.31
CA THR A 166 -16.20 6.08 6.93
C THR A 166 -16.77 5.78 8.33
N SER A 167 -16.63 6.71 9.25
CA SER A 167 -17.37 6.69 10.53
C SER A 167 -18.84 6.90 10.21
N GLY A 168 -19.54 5.82 9.88
CA GLY A 168 -20.97 5.88 9.58
C GLY A 168 -21.78 6.28 10.80
N THR A 169 -22.65 7.25 10.62
CA THR A 169 -23.67 7.65 11.61
C THR A 169 -24.82 6.64 11.70
N THR A 170 -24.71 5.50 11.08
CA THR A 170 -25.68 4.41 11.21
C THR A 170 -25.27 3.51 12.35
N GLY A 171 -25.71 3.91 13.56
CA GLY A 171 -25.86 2.95 14.64
C GLY A 171 -26.70 1.77 14.16
N ALA A 172 -26.24 0.57 14.52
CA ALA A 172 -27.01 -0.65 14.40
C ALA A 172 -28.32 -0.53 15.17
#